data_2892b057b64aec65282fc2ca117eeff3
#
_entry.id   2892b057b64aec65282fc2ca117eeff3
#
_cell.length_a   1.000
_cell.length_b   1.000
_cell.length_c   1.000
_cell.angle_alpha   90.00
_cell.angle_beta   90.00
_cell.angle_gamma   90.00
#
_symmetry.space_group_name_H-M   'P 1'
#
loop_
_entity.id
_entity.type
_entity.pdbx_description
1 polymer ?
#
loop_
_entity_poly.entity_id
_entity_poly.type
_entity_poly.pdbx_seq_one_letter_code
_entity_poly.pdbx_strand_id
1 'polypeptide(L)'
;MKVKKAIIPAAGMGTRVLPASKAVPKEMLNIVDKPAIQYIVEEAVAAGIEDILIITNRGKGVIEDHFDHAFELETNLKDNASKQHIYEELKAIANLANVYFIRQKETKGLADAILRAKSFVGNEPFGILYGDDVILSEDPVIGQLCRAYEEFGFGAVGVKEVPREDVPKYCTLDVTPLRDNIMKCNNIIEKPTPDQIMSCYSILGRVVMPPETVSYTHLRAHETSLHL
;
A
#
# COMPACT_ATOMS: atom_id res chain seq x y z
N MET A 1 -10.54 9.98 14.77
CA MET A 1 -11.30 9.85 13.50
C MET A 1 -10.93 8.50 12.91
N LYS A 2 -11.91 7.69 12.50
CA LYS A 2 -11.63 6.36 11.92
C LYS A 2 -11.00 6.47 10.54
N VAL A 3 -10.06 5.58 10.25
CA VAL A 3 -9.43 5.47 8.94
C VAL A 3 -10.30 4.58 8.06
N LYS A 4 -10.94 5.14 7.04
CA LYS A 4 -11.85 4.45 6.13
C LYS A 4 -11.33 4.40 4.68
N LYS A 5 -10.28 5.16 4.39
CA LYS A 5 -9.71 5.29 3.07
C LYS A 5 -8.28 4.77 3.02
N ALA A 6 -7.91 4.17 1.90
CA ALA A 6 -6.53 3.82 1.62
C ALA A 6 -6.12 4.19 0.21
N ILE A 7 -4.83 4.42 0.00
CA ILE A 7 -4.22 4.55 -1.31
C ILE A 7 -3.19 3.44 -1.52
N ILE A 8 -3.14 2.88 -2.72
CA ILE A 8 -2.18 1.85 -3.12
C ILE A 8 -1.37 2.39 -4.30
N PRO A 9 -0.15 2.91 -4.07
CA PRO A 9 0.74 3.31 -5.15
C PRO A 9 1.21 2.09 -5.95
N ALA A 10 0.74 1.97 -7.19
CA ALA A 10 1.04 0.88 -8.13
C ALA A 10 1.56 1.38 -9.49
N ALA A 11 2.07 2.62 -9.57
CA ALA A 11 2.54 3.22 -10.83
C ALA A 11 4.00 2.88 -11.20
N GLY A 12 4.74 2.16 -10.36
CA GLY A 12 6.15 1.82 -10.59
C GLY A 12 6.36 0.89 -11.77
N MET A 13 7.50 1.00 -12.46
CA MET A 13 7.83 0.22 -13.67
C MET A 13 8.27 -1.22 -13.40
N GLY A 14 8.52 -1.61 -12.15
CA GLY A 14 8.88 -2.99 -11.80
C GLY A 14 10.25 -3.47 -12.30
N THR A 15 11.20 -2.56 -12.49
CA THR A 15 12.51 -2.90 -13.08
C THR A 15 13.33 -3.91 -12.29
N ARG A 16 13.10 -4.02 -10.97
CA ARG A 16 13.80 -4.99 -10.10
C ARG A 16 13.36 -6.43 -10.32
N VAL A 17 12.19 -6.65 -10.89
CA VAL A 17 11.62 -7.98 -11.13
C VAL A 17 11.55 -8.33 -12.62
N LEU A 18 12.36 -7.68 -13.45
CA LEU A 18 12.57 -8.07 -14.83
C LEU A 18 13.29 -9.43 -14.89
N PRO A 19 12.96 -10.29 -15.89
CA PRO A 19 12.06 -10.04 -17.03
C PRO A 19 10.57 -10.29 -16.75
N ALA A 20 10.16 -10.78 -15.57
CA ALA A 20 8.79 -11.14 -15.27
C ALA A 20 7.80 -9.95 -15.42
N SER A 21 8.23 -8.75 -15.02
CA SER A 21 7.42 -7.52 -15.15
C SER A 21 7.46 -6.86 -16.54
N LYS A 22 8.03 -7.52 -17.56
CA LYS A 22 8.12 -6.95 -18.92
C LYS A 22 6.73 -6.75 -19.56
N ALA A 23 5.86 -7.73 -19.39
CA ALA A 23 4.54 -7.75 -20.01
C ALA A 23 3.38 -7.70 -18.99
N VAL A 24 3.68 -7.99 -17.73
CA VAL A 24 2.70 -8.02 -16.63
C VAL A 24 3.15 -7.08 -15.52
N PRO A 25 2.30 -6.19 -15.00
CA PRO A 25 2.63 -5.38 -13.84
C PRO A 25 3.13 -6.24 -12.68
N LYS A 26 4.14 -5.78 -11.96
CA LYS A 26 4.68 -6.53 -10.81
C LYS A 26 3.61 -6.83 -9.75
N GLU A 27 2.64 -5.95 -9.62
CA GLU A 27 1.51 -6.06 -8.70
C GLU A 27 0.55 -7.20 -9.09
N MET A 28 0.59 -7.63 -10.37
CA MET A 28 -0.18 -8.76 -10.91
C MET A 28 0.60 -10.07 -10.94
N LEU A 29 1.83 -10.10 -10.45
CA LEU A 29 2.55 -11.36 -10.26
C LEU A 29 1.88 -12.18 -9.16
N ASN A 30 1.61 -13.45 -9.47
CA ASN A 30 0.91 -14.33 -8.53
C ASN A 30 1.79 -14.75 -7.37
N ILE A 31 1.18 -14.78 -6.20
CA ILE A 31 1.68 -15.46 -5.01
C ILE A 31 0.74 -16.65 -4.81
N VAL A 32 1.21 -17.84 -5.16
CA VAL A 32 0.45 -19.08 -5.28
C VAL A 32 -0.63 -18.97 -6.38
N ASP A 33 -1.84 -18.59 -6.06
CA ASP A 33 -3.03 -18.64 -6.94
C ASP A 33 -3.66 -17.26 -7.21
N LYS A 34 -3.28 -16.21 -6.48
CA LYS A 34 -3.83 -14.87 -6.67
C LYS A 34 -2.75 -13.77 -6.77
N PRO A 35 -3.04 -12.65 -7.48
CA PRO A 35 -2.08 -11.57 -7.67
C PRO A 35 -1.70 -10.89 -6.35
N ALA A 36 -0.47 -10.39 -6.26
CA ALA A 36 0.03 -9.69 -5.09
C ALA A 36 -0.88 -8.53 -4.66
N ILE A 37 -1.41 -7.77 -5.62
CA ILE A 37 -2.30 -6.61 -5.33
C ILE A 37 -3.59 -7.03 -4.61
N GLN A 38 -4.11 -8.23 -4.86
CA GLN A 38 -5.32 -8.73 -4.21
C GLN A 38 -5.09 -8.95 -2.71
N TYR A 39 -3.96 -9.53 -2.31
CA TYR A 39 -3.60 -9.67 -0.89
C TYR A 39 -3.58 -8.32 -0.16
N ILE A 40 -3.10 -7.27 -0.85
CA ILE A 40 -2.99 -5.93 -0.27
C ILE A 40 -4.38 -5.29 -0.10
N VAL A 41 -5.28 -5.49 -1.07
CA VAL A 41 -6.67 -5.03 -0.96
C VAL A 41 -7.42 -5.81 0.12
N GLU A 42 -7.24 -7.13 0.19
CA GLU A 42 -7.82 -7.98 1.24
C GLU A 42 -7.36 -7.56 2.64
N GLU A 43 -6.07 -7.22 2.82
CA GLU A 43 -5.55 -6.67 4.08
C GLU A 43 -6.24 -5.38 4.47
N ALA A 44 -6.42 -4.45 3.52
CA ALA A 44 -7.10 -3.19 3.76
C ALA A 44 -8.57 -3.39 4.17
N VAL A 45 -9.28 -4.27 3.48
CA VAL A 45 -10.67 -4.64 3.78
C VAL A 45 -10.79 -5.28 5.17
N ALA A 46 -9.91 -6.23 5.50
CA ALA A 46 -9.87 -6.88 6.81
C ALA A 46 -9.59 -5.89 7.96
N ALA A 47 -8.91 -4.78 7.67
CA ALA A 47 -8.70 -3.67 8.60
C ALA A 47 -9.91 -2.72 8.74
N GLY A 48 -10.98 -2.91 7.96
CA GLY A 48 -12.18 -2.07 7.96
C GLY A 48 -12.09 -0.82 7.08
N ILE A 49 -11.17 -0.80 6.12
CA ILE A 49 -11.09 0.22 5.07
C ILE A 49 -12.17 -0.08 4.02
N GLU A 50 -12.90 0.94 3.60
CA GLU A 50 -14.06 0.84 2.72
C GLU A 50 -13.75 1.33 1.30
N ASP A 51 -13.00 2.43 1.18
CA ASP A 51 -12.66 3.07 -0.07
C ASP A 51 -11.16 2.94 -0.36
N ILE A 52 -10.80 2.38 -1.50
CA ILE A 52 -9.41 2.13 -1.89
C ILE A 52 -9.11 2.79 -3.23
N LEU A 53 -8.13 3.70 -3.27
CA LEU A 53 -7.65 4.30 -4.50
C LEU A 53 -6.34 3.63 -4.94
N ILE A 54 -6.37 2.96 -6.07
CA ILE A 54 -5.16 2.40 -6.70
C ILE A 54 -4.61 3.41 -7.70
N ILE A 55 -3.34 3.78 -7.52
CA ILE A 55 -2.66 4.77 -8.37
C ILE A 55 -1.81 4.01 -9.37
N THR A 56 -2.29 3.97 -10.63
CA THR A 56 -1.68 3.22 -11.72
C THR A 56 -0.90 4.14 -12.69
N ASN A 57 -0.35 3.55 -13.74
CA ASN A 57 0.19 4.27 -14.89
C ASN A 57 -0.34 3.66 -16.21
N ARG A 58 0.15 4.19 -17.35
CA ARG A 58 -0.19 3.64 -18.66
C ARG A 58 0.27 2.17 -18.77
N GLY A 59 -0.62 1.29 -19.24
CA GLY A 59 -0.33 -0.13 -19.48
C GLY A 59 -0.62 -1.05 -18.29
N LYS A 60 -1.25 -0.54 -17.22
CA LYS A 60 -1.64 -1.34 -16.06
C LYS A 60 -3.16 -1.58 -15.95
N GLY A 61 -3.90 -1.52 -17.06
CA GLY A 61 -5.34 -1.76 -17.09
C GLY A 61 -5.76 -3.13 -16.56
N VAL A 62 -4.88 -4.13 -16.64
CA VAL A 62 -5.13 -5.47 -16.06
C VAL A 62 -5.35 -5.46 -14.54
N ILE A 63 -4.91 -4.41 -13.83
CA ILE A 63 -5.22 -4.22 -12.40
C ILE A 63 -6.67 -3.77 -12.25
N GLU A 64 -7.13 -2.88 -13.14
CA GLU A 64 -8.53 -2.42 -13.20
C GLU A 64 -9.43 -3.60 -13.51
N ASP A 65 -9.12 -4.35 -14.58
CA ASP A 65 -9.85 -5.54 -15.02
C ASP A 65 -9.96 -6.62 -13.92
N HIS A 66 -8.95 -6.74 -13.04
CA HIS A 66 -8.95 -7.73 -11.97
C HIS A 66 -10.00 -7.46 -10.88
N PHE A 67 -10.28 -6.19 -10.59
CA PHE A 67 -11.26 -5.79 -9.57
C PHE A 67 -12.64 -5.45 -10.17
N ASP A 68 -12.78 -5.48 -11.49
CA ASP A 68 -14.04 -5.30 -12.18
C ASP A 68 -14.77 -6.63 -12.40
N HIS A 69 -16.08 -6.56 -12.70
CA HIS A 69 -16.84 -7.72 -13.10
C HIS A 69 -16.42 -8.24 -14.47
N ALA A 70 -16.06 -9.51 -14.56
CA ALA A 70 -15.78 -10.21 -15.81
C ALA A 70 -17.07 -10.82 -16.38
N PHE A 71 -17.99 -10.00 -16.88
CA PHE A 71 -19.35 -10.37 -17.25
C PHE A 71 -19.47 -11.62 -18.14
N GLU A 72 -18.63 -11.73 -19.18
CA GLU A 72 -18.65 -12.88 -20.08
C GLU A 72 -18.23 -14.17 -19.37
N LEU A 73 -17.18 -14.09 -18.56
CA LEU A 73 -16.66 -15.22 -17.79
C LEU A 73 -17.65 -15.64 -16.71
N GLU A 74 -18.21 -14.68 -15.97
CA GLU A 74 -19.22 -14.93 -14.94
C GLU A 74 -20.48 -15.57 -15.53
N THR A 75 -20.95 -15.12 -16.71
CA THR A 75 -22.10 -15.70 -17.41
C THR A 75 -21.85 -17.17 -17.78
N ASN A 76 -20.64 -17.50 -18.26
CA ASN A 76 -20.27 -18.86 -18.63
C ASN A 76 -20.13 -19.81 -17.42
N LEU A 77 -19.83 -19.27 -16.24
CA LEU A 77 -19.63 -20.07 -15.02
C LEU A 77 -20.91 -20.24 -14.20
N LYS A 78 -21.83 -19.28 -14.27
CA LYS A 78 -23.03 -19.16 -13.42
C LYS A 78 -23.88 -20.43 -13.37
N ASP A 79 -24.06 -21.10 -14.52
CA ASP A 79 -24.91 -22.27 -14.62
C ASP A 79 -24.12 -23.59 -14.56
N ASN A 80 -22.83 -23.54 -14.27
CA ASN A 80 -21.96 -24.70 -14.17
C ASN A 80 -21.76 -25.13 -12.71
N ALA A 81 -22.53 -26.11 -12.26
CA ALA A 81 -22.51 -26.61 -10.90
C ALA A 81 -21.12 -27.06 -10.42
N SER A 82 -20.26 -27.59 -11.30
CA SER A 82 -18.90 -28.02 -10.93
C SER A 82 -17.93 -26.86 -10.71
N LYS A 83 -18.27 -25.67 -11.21
CA LYS A 83 -17.44 -24.44 -11.13
C LYS A 83 -18.09 -23.32 -10.32
N GLN A 84 -19.14 -23.62 -9.57
CA GLN A 84 -19.87 -22.63 -8.78
C GLN A 84 -18.96 -21.91 -7.78
N HIS A 85 -17.99 -22.60 -7.16
CA HIS A 85 -17.02 -22.01 -6.24
C HIS A 85 -16.16 -20.94 -6.93
N ILE A 86 -15.73 -21.16 -8.19
CA ILE A 86 -14.96 -20.19 -8.97
C ILE A 86 -15.82 -18.97 -9.30
N TYR A 87 -17.10 -19.18 -9.66
CA TYR A 87 -18.03 -18.09 -9.92
C TYR A 87 -18.20 -17.18 -8.69
N GLU A 88 -18.41 -17.77 -7.51
CA GLU A 88 -18.57 -16.99 -6.27
C GLU A 88 -17.27 -16.27 -5.88
N GLU A 89 -16.11 -16.88 -6.11
CA GLU A 89 -14.80 -16.24 -5.88
C GLU A 89 -14.59 -15.02 -6.77
N LEU A 90 -14.88 -15.11 -8.08
CA LEU A 90 -14.78 -13.98 -9.00
C LEU A 90 -15.68 -12.82 -8.58
N LYS A 91 -16.93 -13.11 -8.19
CA LYS A 91 -17.85 -12.11 -7.68
C LYS A 91 -17.36 -11.48 -6.37
N ALA A 92 -16.78 -12.29 -5.49
CA ALA A 92 -16.23 -11.80 -4.23
C ALA A 92 -15.08 -10.81 -4.48
N ILE A 93 -14.21 -11.07 -5.47
CA ILE A 93 -13.11 -10.16 -5.83
C ILE A 93 -13.66 -8.80 -6.30
N ALA A 94 -14.63 -8.79 -7.22
CA ALA A 94 -15.23 -7.57 -7.73
C ALA A 94 -16.00 -6.75 -6.67
N ASN A 95 -16.38 -7.38 -5.57
CA ASN A 95 -17.13 -6.74 -4.47
C ASN A 95 -16.32 -6.59 -3.17
N LEU A 96 -14.99 -6.73 -3.21
CA LEU A 96 -14.14 -6.64 -2.02
C LEU A 96 -14.23 -5.28 -1.31
N ALA A 97 -14.19 -4.19 -2.08
CA ALA A 97 -14.24 -2.82 -1.59
C ALA A 97 -14.72 -1.88 -2.71
N ASN A 98 -14.93 -0.61 -2.36
CA ASN A 98 -15.06 0.45 -3.37
C ASN A 98 -13.67 0.77 -3.92
N VAL A 99 -13.30 0.19 -5.06
CA VAL A 99 -11.99 0.40 -5.67
C VAL A 99 -12.07 1.49 -6.73
N TYR A 100 -11.22 2.50 -6.58
CA TYR A 100 -11.09 3.64 -7.50
C TYR A 100 -9.72 3.61 -8.16
N PHE A 101 -9.62 4.15 -9.36
CA PHE A 101 -8.36 4.20 -10.10
C PHE A 101 -8.03 5.62 -10.54
N ILE A 102 -6.76 6.00 -10.40
CA ILE A 102 -6.23 7.23 -10.97
C ILE A 102 -4.87 6.98 -11.59
N ARG A 103 -4.56 7.68 -12.68
CA ARG A 103 -3.27 7.53 -13.36
C ARG A 103 -2.28 8.60 -12.95
N GLN A 104 -1.11 8.16 -12.53
CA GLN A 104 0.08 8.99 -12.48
C GLN A 104 0.61 9.12 -13.93
N LYS A 105 0.44 10.30 -14.54
CA LYS A 105 0.81 10.52 -15.95
C LYS A 105 2.33 10.41 -16.20
N GLU A 106 3.12 10.79 -15.20
CA GLU A 106 4.58 10.70 -15.15
C GLU A 106 4.99 10.11 -13.82
N THR A 107 5.90 9.15 -13.83
CA THR A 107 6.42 8.48 -12.62
C THR A 107 7.43 9.38 -11.91
N LYS A 108 6.96 10.31 -11.08
CA LYS A 108 7.78 11.27 -10.30
C LYS A 108 8.01 10.84 -8.85
N GLY A 109 7.88 9.54 -8.57
CA GLY A 109 8.08 8.98 -7.23
C GLY A 109 6.81 8.89 -6.39
N LEU A 110 6.98 8.42 -5.15
CA LEU A 110 5.89 8.14 -4.22
C LEU A 110 5.13 9.41 -3.80
N ALA A 111 5.85 10.49 -3.52
CA ALA A 111 5.24 11.76 -3.11
C ALA A 111 4.27 12.31 -4.17
N ASP A 112 4.63 12.26 -5.46
CA ASP A 112 3.73 12.67 -6.55
C ASP A 112 2.52 11.74 -6.65
N ALA A 113 2.68 10.44 -6.43
CA ALA A 113 1.55 9.51 -6.39
C ALA A 113 0.57 9.88 -5.27
N ILE A 114 1.06 10.14 -4.06
CA ILE A 114 0.24 10.58 -2.91
C ILE A 114 -0.50 11.90 -3.23
N LEU A 115 0.17 12.85 -3.88
CA LEU A 115 -0.47 14.12 -4.30
C LEU A 115 -1.67 13.90 -5.24
N ARG A 116 -1.61 12.88 -6.11
CA ARG A 116 -2.74 12.54 -7.00
C ARG A 116 -3.98 12.09 -6.24
N ALA A 117 -3.80 11.58 -5.03
CA ALA A 117 -4.90 11.14 -4.16
C ALA A 117 -5.60 12.29 -3.42
N LYS A 118 -5.14 13.55 -3.53
CA LYS A 118 -5.66 14.70 -2.76
C LYS A 118 -7.18 14.83 -2.79
N SER A 119 -7.78 14.74 -3.96
CA SER A 119 -9.24 14.88 -4.11
C SER A 119 -10.01 13.70 -3.52
N PHE A 120 -9.42 12.49 -3.54
CA PHE A 120 -9.98 11.28 -2.95
C PHE A 120 -9.88 11.31 -1.41
N VAL A 121 -8.74 11.68 -0.88
CA VAL A 121 -8.48 11.76 0.57
C VAL A 121 -9.37 12.83 1.21
N GLY A 122 -9.48 14.01 0.59
CA GLY A 122 -10.21 15.14 1.18
C GLY A 122 -9.64 15.54 2.53
N ASN A 123 -10.49 15.55 3.56
CA ASN A 123 -10.13 15.91 4.94
C ASN A 123 -10.15 14.71 5.89
N GLU A 124 -9.94 13.50 5.39
CA GLU A 124 -9.99 12.27 6.17
C GLU A 124 -8.60 11.64 6.30
N PRO A 125 -8.27 10.99 7.44
CA PRO A 125 -7.06 10.19 7.55
C PRO A 125 -7.12 9.01 6.59
N PHE A 126 -5.95 8.58 6.10
CA PHE A 126 -5.89 7.53 5.11
C PHE A 126 -4.69 6.60 5.32
N GLY A 127 -4.87 5.34 4.92
CA GLY A 127 -3.81 4.35 4.85
C GLY A 127 -3.02 4.46 3.54
N ILE A 128 -1.75 4.08 3.58
CA ILE A 128 -0.91 3.86 2.41
C ILE A 128 -0.39 2.43 2.49
N LEU A 129 -0.66 1.62 1.45
CA LEU A 129 -0.14 0.27 1.34
C LEU A 129 0.68 0.18 0.04
N TYR A 130 1.97 -0.18 0.15
CA TYR A 130 2.79 -0.31 -1.04
C TYR A 130 2.35 -1.51 -1.88
N GLY A 131 2.09 -1.27 -3.16
CA GLY A 131 1.44 -2.22 -4.07
C GLY A 131 2.25 -3.48 -4.41
N ASP A 132 3.47 -3.60 -3.91
CA ASP A 132 4.38 -4.75 -4.11
C ASP A 132 4.89 -5.37 -2.80
N ASP A 133 4.45 -4.87 -1.64
CA ASP A 133 4.81 -5.41 -0.33
C ASP A 133 3.64 -6.21 0.25
N VAL A 134 3.65 -7.52 0.09
CA VAL A 134 2.64 -8.41 0.67
C VAL A 134 3.04 -8.81 2.08
N ILE A 135 2.12 -8.62 3.03
CA ILE A 135 2.28 -8.99 4.43
C ILE A 135 1.12 -9.90 4.82
N LEU A 136 1.43 -11.08 5.33
CA LEU A 136 0.43 -12.01 5.86
C LEU A 136 0.47 -11.96 7.38
N SER A 137 -0.65 -11.60 8.01
CA SER A 137 -0.79 -11.51 9.46
C SER A 137 -2.23 -11.79 9.84
N GLU A 138 -2.46 -12.47 10.97
CA GLU A 138 -3.80 -12.68 11.53
C GLU A 138 -4.45 -11.35 11.93
N ASP A 139 -3.67 -10.40 12.44
CA ASP A 139 -4.09 -9.03 12.68
C ASP A 139 -3.50 -8.12 11.60
N PRO A 140 -4.29 -7.61 10.65
CA PRO A 140 -3.80 -6.82 9.52
C PRO A 140 -2.89 -5.67 9.97
N VAL A 141 -1.69 -5.57 9.38
CA VAL A 141 -0.71 -4.54 9.79
C VAL A 141 -1.28 -3.14 9.63
N ILE A 142 -1.98 -2.86 8.52
CA ILE A 142 -2.61 -1.54 8.35
C ILE A 142 -3.69 -1.30 9.42
N GLY A 143 -4.38 -2.34 9.90
CA GLY A 143 -5.36 -2.24 10.99
C GLY A 143 -4.70 -1.88 12.33
N GLN A 144 -3.53 -2.44 12.63
CA GLN A 144 -2.75 -2.06 13.81
C GLN A 144 -2.38 -0.58 13.78
N LEU A 145 -1.95 -0.08 12.61
CA LEU A 145 -1.61 1.34 12.44
C LEU A 145 -2.83 2.26 12.51
N CYS A 146 -3.99 1.82 11.99
CA CYS A 146 -5.25 2.56 12.15
C CYS A 146 -5.60 2.76 13.62
N ARG A 147 -5.49 1.70 14.44
CA ARG A 147 -5.73 1.79 15.88
C ARG A 147 -4.73 2.72 16.57
N ALA A 148 -3.44 2.64 16.22
CA ALA A 148 -2.44 3.56 16.75
C ALA A 148 -2.75 5.02 16.38
N TYR A 149 -3.11 5.28 15.13
CA TYR A 149 -3.54 6.62 14.70
C TYR A 149 -4.78 7.12 15.46
N GLU A 150 -5.79 6.28 15.63
CA GLU A 150 -7.02 6.63 16.35
C GLU A 150 -6.77 6.97 17.82
N GLU A 151 -5.80 6.30 18.43
CA GLU A 151 -5.43 6.51 19.83
C GLU A 151 -4.55 7.76 20.03
N PHE A 152 -3.51 7.93 19.22
CA PHE A 152 -2.51 8.99 19.45
C PHE A 152 -2.77 10.25 18.63
N GLY A 153 -3.55 10.19 17.55
CA GLY A 153 -3.84 11.32 16.67
C GLY A 153 -2.68 11.74 15.77
N PHE A 154 -1.62 10.95 15.69
CA PHE A 154 -0.44 11.21 14.86
C PHE A 154 -0.29 10.16 13.77
N GLY A 155 0.40 10.50 12.67
CA GLY A 155 0.75 9.54 11.64
C GLY A 155 1.45 8.31 12.23
N ALA A 156 1.13 7.12 11.72
CA ALA A 156 1.69 5.86 12.17
C ALA A 156 2.35 5.12 11.01
N VAL A 157 3.51 4.54 11.24
CA VAL A 157 4.27 3.78 10.25
C VAL A 157 4.61 2.39 10.79
N GLY A 158 4.37 1.36 9.97
CA GLY A 158 4.77 0.00 10.29
C GLY A 158 6.27 -0.18 10.12
N VAL A 159 6.91 -0.76 11.12
CA VAL A 159 8.35 -1.02 11.12
C VAL A 159 8.65 -2.50 11.36
N LYS A 160 9.78 -2.95 10.83
CA LYS A 160 10.36 -4.26 11.12
C LYS A 160 11.82 -4.11 11.49
N GLU A 161 12.32 -5.04 12.27
CA GLU A 161 13.75 -5.16 12.51
C GLU A 161 14.42 -5.85 11.31
N VAL A 162 15.53 -5.28 10.85
CA VAL A 162 16.34 -5.83 9.76
C VAL A 162 17.79 -6.00 10.22
N PRO A 163 18.57 -6.94 9.63
CA PRO A 163 20.02 -7.04 9.90
C PRO A 163 20.71 -5.70 9.67
N ARG A 164 21.66 -5.35 10.54
CA ARG A 164 22.36 -4.04 10.48
C ARG A 164 23.02 -3.78 9.12
N GLU A 165 23.53 -4.82 8.48
CA GLU A 165 24.13 -4.76 7.13
C GLU A 165 23.11 -4.43 6.02
N ASP A 166 21.83 -4.66 6.28
CA ASP A 166 20.75 -4.37 5.31
C ASP A 166 20.14 -3.00 5.50
N VAL A 167 20.31 -2.36 6.67
CA VAL A 167 19.75 -1.02 6.96
C VAL A 167 20.08 0.01 5.86
N PRO A 168 21.30 0.08 5.27
CA PRO A 168 21.61 1.02 4.19
C PRO A 168 20.80 0.83 2.91
N LYS A 169 20.12 -0.31 2.74
CA LYS A 169 19.22 -0.57 1.60
C LYS A 169 17.83 0.05 1.78
N TYR A 170 17.48 0.38 3.02
CA TYR A 170 16.15 0.82 3.44
C TYR A 170 16.23 2.20 4.12
N CYS A 171 15.87 2.25 5.38
CA CYS A 171 15.96 3.44 6.22
C CYS A 171 16.35 3.04 7.65
N THR A 172 16.74 4.02 8.46
CA THR A 172 16.92 3.87 9.90
C THR A 172 16.04 4.88 10.62
N LEU A 173 15.53 4.48 11.79
CA LEU A 173 14.69 5.32 12.62
C LEU A 173 15.34 5.54 13.99
N ASP A 174 15.26 6.77 14.49
CA ASP A 174 15.46 7.05 15.91
C ASP A 174 14.12 6.90 16.62
N VAL A 175 14.04 5.95 17.55
CA VAL A 175 12.79 5.58 18.21
C VAL A 175 12.93 5.57 19.73
N THR A 176 11.84 5.97 20.40
CA THR A 176 11.70 5.86 21.85
C THR A 176 10.52 4.96 22.16
N PRO A 177 10.69 3.84 22.90
CA PRO A 177 9.59 2.98 23.29
C PRO A 177 8.53 3.75 24.09
N LEU A 178 7.24 3.54 23.77
CA LEU A 178 6.11 4.08 24.54
C LEU A 178 5.43 2.97 25.34
N ARG A 179 4.97 1.93 24.67
CA ARG A 179 4.40 0.73 25.31
C ARG A 179 4.31 -0.42 24.30
N ASP A 180 4.38 -1.64 24.75
CA ASP A 180 4.30 -2.85 23.94
C ASP A 180 5.18 -2.75 22.68
N ASN A 181 4.57 -2.86 21.50
CA ASN A 181 5.22 -2.71 20.20
C ASN A 181 5.07 -1.29 19.59
N ILE A 182 4.65 -0.30 20.38
CA ILE A 182 4.47 1.09 19.94
C ILE A 182 5.65 1.94 20.38
N MET A 183 6.22 2.63 19.42
CA MET A 183 7.38 3.51 19.61
C MET A 183 7.08 4.89 19.02
N LYS A 184 7.62 5.93 19.66
CA LYS A 184 7.66 7.27 19.09
C LYS A 184 8.83 7.35 18.13
N CYS A 185 8.57 7.72 16.88
CA CYS A 185 9.63 8.07 15.93
C CYS A 185 10.07 9.51 16.14
N ASN A 186 11.36 9.73 16.42
CA ASN A 186 11.94 11.05 16.62
C ASN A 186 12.62 11.55 15.34
N ASN A 187 13.20 10.62 14.54
CA ASN A 187 13.88 10.95 13.29
C ASN A 187 13.90 9.74 12.36
N ILE A 188 14.05 10.00 11.06
CA ILE A 188 14.18 8.98 10.02
C ILE A 188 15.21 9.42 8.97
N ILE A 189 16.08 8.48 8.56
CA ILE A 189 17.06 8.71 7.49
C ILE A 189 16.89 7.58 6.45
N GLU A 190 16.56 7.95 5.21
CA GLU A 190 16.49 6.99 4.10
C GLU A 190 17.89 6.71 3.55
N LYS A 191 18.18 5.43 3.31
CA LYS A 191 19.49 4.94 2.80
C LYS A 191 20.68 5.53 3.56
N PRO A 192 20.72 5.31 4.90
CA PRO A 192 21.76 5.89 5.74
C PRO A 192 23.13 5.34 5.36
N THR A 193 24.18 6.12 5.58
CA THR A 193 25.54 5.62 5.64
C THR A 193 25.73 4.83 6.93
N PRO A 194 26.73 3.93 7.03
CA PRO A 194 26.92 3.10 8.22
C PRO A 194 27.06 3.87 9.54
N ASP A 195 27.59 5.09 9.50
CA ASP A 195 27.74 6.01 10.63
C ASP A 195 26.43 6.72 11.01
N GLN A 196 25.45 6.77 10.12
CA GLN A 196 24.13 7.38 10.35
C GLN A 196 23.11 6.39 10.89
N ILE A 197 23.44 5.09 11.04
CA ILE A 197 22.51 4.07 11.51
C ILE A 197 22.17 4.29 12.99
N MET A 198 20.93 4.73 13.26
CA MET A 198 20.40 4.99 14.59
C MET A 198 19.82 3.73 15.24
N SER A 199 19.14 2.89 14.45
CA SER A 199 18.56 1.61 14.89
C SER A 199 18.50 0.61 13.73
N CYS A 200 18.11 -0.63 14.02
CA CYS A 200 17.84 -1.66 13.01
C CYS A 200 16.37 -1.68 12.55
N TYR A 201 15.55 -0.74 12.95
CA TYR A 201 14.17 -0.64 12.47
C TYR A 201 14.10 0.05 11.11
N SER A 202 13.33 -0.55 10.20
CA SER A 202 13.05 -0.02 8.86
C SER A 202 11.56 -0.08 8.53
N ILE A 203 11.10 0.83 7.67
CA ILE A 203 9.68 0.92 7.28
C ILE A 203 9.25 -0.34 6.54
N LEU A 204 8.02 -0.78 6.84
CA LEU A 204 7.42 -2.02 6.34
C LEU A 204 6.42 -1.79 5.18
N GLY A 205 6.37 -0.60 4.58
CA GLY A 205 5.45 -0.34 3.46
C GLY A 205 3.96 -0.19 3.84
N ARG A 206 3.67 0.00 5.13
CA ARG A 206 2.34 0.35 5.67
C ARG A 206 2.44 1.62 6.47
N VAL A 207 1.57 2.57 6.15
CA VAL A 207 1.56 3.90 6.79
C VAL A 207 0.14 4.37 6.94
N VAL A 208 -0.17 5.07 8.03
CA VAL A 208 -1.41 5.86 8.20
C VAL A 208 -1.02 7.31 8.37
N MET A 209 -1.66 8.17 7.60
CA MET A 209 -1.35 9.60 7.55
C MET A 209 -2.57 10.46 7.86
N PRO A 210 -2.37 11.60 8.52
CA PRO A 210 -3.40 12.63 8.61
C PRO A 210 -3.61 13.31 7.26
N PRO A 211 -4.81 13.89 6.98
CA PRO A 211 -5.14 14.46 5.69
C PRO A 211 -4.22 15.60 5.24
N GLU A 212 -3.67 16.35 6.17
CA GLU A 212 -2.77 17.48 5.90
C GLU A 212 -1.52 17.06 5.14
N THR A 213 -1.08 15.81 5.30
CA THR A 213 0.11 15.25 4.64
C THR A 213 0.04 15.39 3.12
N VAL A 214 -1.15 15.23 2.51
CA VAL A 214 -1.33 15.40 1.07
C VAL A 214 -1.06 16.83 0.61
N SER A 215 -1.19 17.82 1.50
CA SER A 215 -0.91 19.23 1.18
C SER A 215 0.56 19.58 1.34
N TYR A 216 1.26 18.97 2.29
CA TYR A 216 2.70 19.20 2.54
C TYR A 216 3.61 18.49 1.55
N THR A 217 3.21 17.35 0.98
CA THR A 217 3.98 16.66 -0.06
C THR A 217 4.20 17.55 -1.29
N HIS A 218 3.34 18.54 -1.51
CA HIS A 218 3.51 19.53 -2.58
C HIS A 218 4.79 20.38 -2.45
N LEU A 219 5.24 20.67 -1.23
CA LEU A 219 6.40 21.53 -0.98
C LEU A 219 7.74 20.76 -1.14
N ARG A 220 7.73 19.43 -1.11
CA ARG A 220 8.94 18.59 -1.12
C ARG A 220 9.06 17.63 -2.31
N ALA A 221 8.15 17.69 -3.29
CA ALA A 221 8.16 16.82 -4.47
C ALA A 221 9.44 16.97 -5.35
N HIS A 222 10.29 17.93 -5.06
CA HIS A 222 11.60 18.13 -5.71
C HIS A 222 12.78 17.53 -4.93
N GLU A 223 12.58 17.09 -3.71
CA GLU A 223 13.60 16.43 -2.89
C GLU A 223 13.29 14.93 -2.83
N THR A 224 14.23 14.09 -3.24
CA THR A 224 14.13 12.63 -3.28
C THR A 224 14.21 11.99 -1.89
N SER A 225 14.18 12.74 -0.82
CA SER A 225 14.17 12.28 0.56
C SER A 225 12.87 12.70 1.25
N LEU A 226 12.05 11.71 1.59
CA LEU A 226 10.95 11.85 2.55
C LEU A 226 11.58 12.06 3.94
N HIS A 227 11.71 13.28 4.35
CA HIS A 227 11.83 13.62 5.76
C HIS A 227 10.40 13.83 6.27
N LEU A 228 9.84 12.81 6.92
CA LEU A 228 8.61 12.89 7.70
C LEU A 228 8.91 13.34 9.12
#